data_4d187175f982d989bdf3ef42ea1e9b15
#
_entry.id   4d187175f982d989bdf3ef42ea1e9b15
#
_cell.length_a   1.000
_cell.length_b   1.000
_cell.length_c   1.000
_cell.angle_alpha   90.00
_cell.angle_beta   90.00
_cell.angle_gamma   90.00
#
_symmetry.space_group_name_H-M   'P 1'
#
loop_
_entity.id
_entity.type
_entity.pdbx_description
1 polymer ?
#
loop_
_entity_poly.entity_id
_entity_poly.type
_entity_poly.pdbx_seq_one_letter_code
_entity_poly.pdbx_strand_id
1 'polypeptide(L)'
;MEDIEVSYMTKTDADLIFPILQSDFDDFWNVNILESEILNPESIYIVAKKNNEVVGFAGIWDDTYNMHITNIAVKKSYRHKGIGSLLLKKLIQITKEKSKESITLEVNELNTVAINLYLNNNFKILGKRKKYYNGVNDAIIMTMEVTNEKKWIKLQTAKKHMQARYV
;
A
#
# COMPACT_ATOMS: atom_id res chain seq x y z
N MET A 1 12.31 -0.39 17.24
CA MET A 1 10.90 -0.69 16.82
C MET A 1 10.48 -2.05 17.37
N GLU A 2 10.93 -2.29 18.57
CA GLU A 2 10.54 -3.43 19.38
C GLU A 2 9.05 -3.25 19.68
N ASP A 3 8.27 -4.33 19.52
CA ASP A 3 6.85 -4.45 19.86
C ASP A 3 5.77 -3.95 18.85
N ILE A 4 6.10 -3.70 17.58
CA ILE A 4 5.06 -3.47 16.54
C ILE A 4 4.88 -4.75 15.71
N GLU A 5 3.71 -5.37 15.79
CA GLU A 5 3.30 -6.49 14.97
C GLU A 5 2.47 -6.00 13.78
N VAL A 6 2.73 -6.56 12.58
CA VAL A 6 1.93 -6.29 11.37
C VAL A 6 1.27 -7.58 10.91
N SER A 7 -0.07 -7.59 10.89
CA SER A 7 -0.90 -8.75 10.51
C SER A 7 -2.02 -8.35 9.55
N TYR A 8 -2.70 -9.34 8.97
CA TYR A 8 -3.94 -9.07 8.24
C TYR A 8 -4.99 -8.53 9.20
N MET A 9 -5.79 -7.57 8.70
CA MET A 9 -6.87 -6.96 9.46
C MET A 9 -7.99 -7.98 9.70
N THR A 10 -8.44 -8.09 10.93
CA THR A 10 -9.63 -8.86 11.31
C THR A 10 -10.84 -7.93 11.43
N LYS A 11 -12.05 -8.50 11.47
CA LYS A 11 -13.27 -7.72 11.75
C LYS A 11 -13.16 -6.97 13.08
N THR A 12 -12.63 -7.61 14.12
CA THR A 12 -12.41 -6.97 15.42
C THR A 12 -11.50 -5.75 15.32
N ASP A 13 -10.46 -5.80 14.47
CA ASP A 13 -9.58 -4.64 14.25
C ASP A 13 -10.33 -3.50 13.58
N ALA A 14 -11.15 -3.78 12.58
CA ALA A 14 -11.99 -2.79 11.93
C ALA A 14 -12.97 -2.14 12.90
N ASP A 15 -13.64 -2.93 13.72
CA ASP A 15 -14.58 -2.45 14.74
C ASP A 15 -13.89 -1.53 15.78
N LEU A 16 -12.60 -1.75 16.07
CA LEU A 16 -11.79 -0.87 16.94
C LEU A 16 -11.38 0.45 16.23
N ILE A 17 -11.17 0.43 14.91
CA ILE A 17 -10.76 1.59 14.13
C ILE A 17 -11.94 2.54 13.88
N PHE A 18 -13.11 2.01 13.53
CA PHE A 18 -14.26 2.81 13.09
C PHE A 18 -14.62 3.97 14.02
N PRO A 19 -14.76 3.77 15.36
CA PRO A 19 -15.13 4.86 16.27
C PRO A 19 -14.11 5.99 16.36
N ILE A 20 -12.84 5.71 16.08
CA ILE A 20 -11.70 6.63 16.26
C ILE A 20 -11.05 7.04 14.93
N LEU A 21 -11.64 6.64 13.79
CA LEU A 21 -11.03 6.84 12.48
C LEU A 21 -10.71 8.32 12.22
N GLN A 22 -11.70 9.21 12.39
CA GLN A 22 -11.52 10.63 12.12
C GLN A 22 -10.72 11.36 13.21
N SER A 23 -10.93 11.01 14.48
CA SER A 23 -10.24 11.65 15.60
C SER A 23 -8.75 11.31 15.62
N ASP A 24 -8.42 10.04 15.48
CA ASP A 24 -7.09 9.51 15.80
C ASP A 24 -6.23 9.25 14.56
N PHE A 25 -6.83 8.95 13.40
CA PHE A 25 -6.09 8.60 12.18
C PHE A 25 -6.12 9.70 11.14
N ASP A 26 -7.24 9.85 10.42
CA ASP A 26 -7.37 10.78 9.31
C ASP A 26 -8.84 11.14 9.10
N ASP A 27 -9.10 12.38 8.68
CA ASP A 27 -10.43 12.89 8.35
C ASP A 27 -10.81 12.70 6.86
N PHE A 28 -9.88 12.20 6.04
CA PHE A 28 -10.12 11.95 4.62
C PHE A 28 -11.09 10.79 4.38
N TRP A 29 -10.98 9.72 5.18
CA TRP A 29 -11.83 8.54 5.08
C TRP A 29 -12.99 8.61 6.08
N ASN A 30 -14.22 8.41 5.59
CA ASN A 30 -15.34 8.15 6.49
C ASN A 30 -15.51 6.62 6.70
N VAL A 31 -16.22 6.26 7.76
CA VAL A 31 -16.41 4.86 8.16
C VAL A 31 -17.04 4.03 7.04
N ASN A 32 -18.06 4.55 6.35
CA ASN A 32 -18.78 3.82 5.31
C ASN A 32 -17.88 3.49 4.11
N ILE A 33 -16.99 4.42 3.72
CA ILE A 33 -16.02 4.18 2.65
C ILE A 33 -15.03 3.10 3.08
N LEU A 34 -14.46 3.20 4.28
CA LEU A 34 -13.50 2.21 4.78
C LEU A 34 -14.14 0.83 4.93
N GLU A 35 -15.38 0.76 5.42
CA GLU A 35 -16.12 -0.49 5.54
C GLU A 35 -16.36 -1.13 4.17
N SER A 36 -16.81 -0.34 3.18
CA SER A 36 -17.02 -0.86 1.82
C SER A 36 -15.73 -1.39 1.18
N GLU A 37 -14.60 -0.73 1.42
CA GLU A 37 -13.29 -1.18 0.96
C GLU A 37 -12.82 -2.46 1.66
N ILE A 38 -13.03 -2.58 2.97
CA ILE A 38 -12.69 -3.80 3.73
C ILE A 38 -13.55 -5.00 3.27
N LEU A 39 -14.80 -4.77 2.90
CA LEU A 39 -15.73 -5.80 2.43
C LEU A 39 -15.51 -6.17 0.95
N ASN A 40 -14.74 -5.40 0.20
CA ASN A 40 -14.42 -5.69 -1.18
C ASN A 40 -13.51 -6.94 -1.26
N PRO A 41 -13.89 -8.02 -1.95
CA PRO A 41 -13.11 -9.26 -2.02
C PRO A 41 -11.75 -9.08 -2.72
N GLU A 42 -11.58 -8.06 -3.55
CA GLU A 42 -10.32 -7.72 -4.21
C GLU A 42 -9.40 -6.87 -3.33
N SER A 43 -9.87 -6.43 -2.16
CA SER A 43 -9.10 -5.62 -1.22
C SER A 43 -8.40 -6.49 -0.18
N ILE A 44 -7.20 -6.09 0.20
CA ILE A 44 -6.42 -6.69 1.29
C ILE A 44 -6.07 -5.58 2.27
N TYR A 45 -6.49 -5.74 3.53
CA TYR A 45 -6.17 -4.82 4.60
C TYR A 45 -5.24 -5.46 5.63
N ILE A 46 -4.31 -4.65 6.14
CA ILE A 46 -3.37 -5.02 7.19
C ILE A 46 -3.42 -3.98 8.32
N VAL A 47 -3.05 -4.41 9.51
CA VAL A 47 -2.95 -3.55 10.71
C VAL A 47 -1.56 -3.64 11.32
N ALA A 48 -1.11 -2.54 11.89
CA ALA A 48 0.03 -2.49 12.80
C ALA A 48 -0.50 -2.36 14.24
N LYS A 49 -0.06 -3.25 15.12
CA LYS A 49 -0.47 -3.28 16.52
C LYS A 49 0.70 -3.09 17.46
N LYS A 50 0.47 -2.38 18.55
CA LYS A 50 1.36 -2.29 19.69
C LYS A 50 0.59 -2.66 20.97
N ASN A 51 1.00 -3.71 21.68
CA ASN A 51 0.30 -4.18 22.89
C ASN A 51 -1.22 -4.35 22.67
N ASN A 52 -1.61 -4.98 21.56
CA ASN A 52 -2.99 -5.15 21.08
C ASN A 52 -3.75 -3.86 20.65
N GLU A 53 -3.15 -2.69 20.79
CA GLU A 53 -3.71 -1.43 20.27
C GLU A 53 -3.43 -1.33 18.75
N VAL A 54 -4.44 -1.02 17.94
CA VAL A 54 -4.24 -0.71 16.51
C VAL A 54 -3.65 0.69 16.40
N VAL A 55 -2.40 0.77 15.94
CA VAL A 55 -1.65 2.03 15.81
C VAL A 55 -1.47 2.47 14.36
N GLY A 56 -1.85 1.62 13.41
CA GLY A 56 -1.86 1.94 11.99
C GLY A 56 -2.58 0.86 11.18
N PHE A 57 -3.00 1.20 9.98
CA PHE A 57 -3.56 0.26 9.02
C PHE A 57 -3.24 0.66 7.60
N ALA A 58 -3.33 -0.27 6.68
CA ALA A 58 -3.15 0.00 5.27
C ALA A 58 -3.97 -0.96 4.42
N GLY A 59 -4.39 -0.50 3.26
CA GLY A 59 -5.14 -1.27 2.28
C GLY A 59 -4.49 -1.26 0.91
N ILE A 60 -4.64 -2.38 0.20
CA ILE A 60 -4.34 -2.49 -1.22
C ILE A 60 -5.49 -3.19 -1.94
N TRP A 61 -5.71 -2.82 -3.16
CA TRP A 61 -6.67 -3.42 -4.07
C TRP A 61 -5.94 -4.19 -5.17
N ASP A 62 -6.42 -5.40 -5.47
CA ASP A 62 -5.86 -6.31 -6.47
C ASP A 62 -6.49 -6.02 -7.84
N ASP A 63 -5.72 -5.44 -8.75
CA ASP A 63 -6.05 -5.32 -10.17
C ASP A 63 -5.23 -6.38 -10.93
N THR A 64 -5.87 -7.29 -11.61
CA THR A 64 -5.33 -8.46 -12.33
C THR A 64 -3.80 -8.55 -12.47
N TYR A 65 -3.12 -7.48 -12.85
CA TYR A 65 -1.66 -7.43 -13.05
C TYR A 65 -0.92 -6.64 -11.98
N ASN A 66 -1.59 -5.69 -11.34
CA ASN A 66 -0.98 -4.71 -10.45
C ASN A 66 -1.69 -4.70 -9.09
N MET A 67 -1.08 -4.04 -8.12
CA MET A 67 -1.73 -3.71 -6.85
C MET A 67 -1.84 -2.20 -6.72
N HIS A 68 -2.96 -1.74 -6.15
CA HIS A 68 -3.20 -0.34 -5.84
C HIS A 68 -3.24 -0.12 -4.33
N ILE A 69 -2.37 0.74 -3.80
CA ILE A 69 -2.49 1.17 -2.41
C ILE A 69 -3.68 2.12 -2.32
N THR A 70 -4.68 1.73 -1.53
CA THR A 70 -5.88 2.55 -1.28
C THR A 70 -5.64 3.55 -0.17
N ASN A 71 -4.96 3.12 0.90
CA ASN A 71 -4.57 3.99 2.00
C ASN A 71 -3.39 3.43 2.81
N ILE A 72 -2.72 4.32 3.53
CA ILE A 72 -1.82 4.02 4.65
C ILE A 72 -2.10 5.07 5.71
N ALA A 73 -2.65 4.65 6.84
CA ALA A 73 -2.99 5.52 7.95
C ALA A 73 -2.25 5.11 9.22
N VAL A 74 -1.67 6.10 9.91
CA VAL A 74 -0.99 5.91 11.19
C VAL A 74 -1.64 6.81 12.23
N LYS A 75 -1.98 6.23 13.37
CA LYS A 75 -2.56 6.94 14.51
C LYS A 75 -1.73 8.17 14.86
N LYS A 76 -2.36 9.34 15.00
CA LYS A 76 -1.67 10.65 15.14
C LYS A 76 -0.56 10.63 16.21
N SER A 77 -0.82 10.00 17.37
CA SER A 77 0.13 9.85 18.47
C SER A 77 1.31 8.91 18.18
N TYR A 78 1.22 8.12 17.09
CA TYR A 78 2.25 7.15 16.68
C TYR A 78 2.97 7.54 15.38
N ARG A 79 2.68 8.70 14.81
CA ARG A 79 3.37 9.21 13.60
C ARG A 79 4.86 9.45 13.87
N HIS A 80 5.65 9.53 12.81
CA HIS A 80 7.10 9.74 12.82
C HIS A 80 7.91 8.65 13.54
N LYS A 81 7.30 7.49 13.83
CA LYS A 81 7.94 6.32 14.46
C LYS A 81 8.19 5.16 13.51
N GLY A 82 8.16 5.40 12.19
CA GLY A 82 8.45 4.38 11.17
C GLY A 82 7.31 3.41 10.85
N ILE A 83 6.12 3.54 11.48
CA ILE A 83 4.99 2.61 11.31
C ILE A 83 4.48 2.61 9.86
N GLY A 84 4.36 3.79 9.23
CA GLY A 84 3.98 3.87 7.81
C GLY A 84 4.95 3.11 6.90
N SER A 85 6.24 3.13 7.20
CA SER A 85 7.26 2.36 6.47
C SER A 85 7.11 0.84 6.67
N LEU A 86 6.75 0.40 7.88
CA LEU A 86 6.47 -1.02 8.15
C LEU A 86 5.25 -1.51 7.37
N LEU A 87 4.16 -0.74 7.38
CA LEU A 87 2.95 -1.04 6.63
C LEU A 87 3.25 -1.10 5.12
N LEU A 88 3.94 -0.09 4.57
CA LEU A 88 4.31 -0.06 3.16
C LEU A 88 5.16 -1.27 2.76
N LYS A 89 6.17 -1.63 3.55
CA LYS A 89 7.00 -2.81 3.31
C LYS A 89 6.20 -4.10 3.30
N LYS A 90 5.20 -4.22 4.17
CA LYS A 90 4.30 -5.38 4.19
C LYS A 90 3.43 -5.44 2.95
N LEU A 91 2.88 -4.29 2.47
CA LEU A 91 2.13 -4.24 1.21
C LEU A 91 3.00 -4.63 0.01
N ILE A 92 4.24 -4.15 -0.05
CA ILE A 92 5.21 -4.53 -1.09
C ILE A 92 5.48 -6.05 -1.04
N GLN A 93 5.63 -6.63 0.15
CA GLN A 93 5.80 -8.06 0.33
C GLN A 93 4.60 -8.84 -0.22
N ILE A 94 3.37 -8.45 0.15
CA ILE A 94 2.12 -9.07 -0.33
C ILE A 94 2.05 -8.99 -1.87
N THR A 95 2.40 -7.84 -2.46
CA THR A 95 2.45 -7.65 -3.91
C THR A 95 3.38 -8.67 -4.59
N LYS A 96 4.57 -8.90 -3.99
CA LYS A 96 5.54 -9.92 -4.47
C LYS A 96 4.99 -11.34 -4.35
N GLU A 97 4.41 -11.68 -3.21
CA GLU A 97 3.82 -13.00 -2.93
C GLU A 97 2.71 -13.34 -3.92
N LYS A 98 1.90 -12.34 -4.29
CA LYS A 98 0.85 -12.46 -5.31
C LYS A 98 1.37 -12.41 -6.75
N SER A 99 2.69 -12.32 -6.96
CA SER A 99 3.33 -12.31 -8.28
C SER A 99 2.85 -11.18 -9.19
N LYS A 100 2.48 -10.03 -8.64
CA LYS A 100 2.08 -8.84 -9.40
C LYS A 100 3.28 -8.12 -10.00
N GLU A 101 3.03 -7.34 -11.05
CA GLU A 101 4.09 -6.66 -11.81
C GLU A 101 4.49 -5.33 -11.17
N SER A 102 3.53 -4.62 -10.60
CA SER A 102 3.78 -3.33 -9.95
C SER A 102 2.83 -3.07 -8.78
N ILE A 103 3.19 -2.08 -7.98
CA ILE A 103 2.34 -1.48 -6.97
C ILE A 103 2.26 0.02 -7.23
N THR A 104 1.05 0.56 -7.27
CA THR A 104 0.76 1.96 -7.61
C THR A 104 -0.04 2.64 -6.49
N LEU A 105 -0.06 3.96 -6.51
CA LEU A 105 -0.84 4.78 -5.58
C LEU A 105 -1.11 6.17 -6.15
N GLU A 106 -2.06 6.85 -5.55
CA GLU A 106 -2.32 8.27 -5.72
C GLU A 106 -2.15 8.98 -4.36
N VAL A 107 -1.39 10.06 -4.36
CA VAL A 107 -1.12 10.84 -3.14
C VAL A 107 -1.34 12.32 -3.39
N ASN A 108 -1.95 13.02 -2.43
CA ASN A 108 -2.13 14.47 -2.51
C ASN A 108 -0.75 15.15 -2.64
N GLU A 109 -0.59 16.05 -3.63
CA GLU A 109 0.66 16.77 -3.87
C GLU A 109 1.16 17.58 -2.66
N LEU A 110 0.28 17.94 -1.75
CA LEU A 110 0.63 18.62 -0.50
C LEU A 110 1.13 17.67 0.59
N ASN A 111 0.93 16.35 0.46
CA ASN A 111 1.37 15.38 1.45
C ASN A 111 2.84 14.98 1.25
N THR A 112 3.73 15.94 1.51
CA THR A 112 5.18 15.75 1.34
C THR A 112 5.76 14.61 2.17
N VAL A 113 5.17 14.34 3.34
CA VAL A 113 5.60 13.24 4.22
C VAL A 113 5.36 11.89 3.55
N ALA A 114 4.16 11.68 2.98
CA ALA A 114 3.83 10.45 2.28
C ALA A 114 4.62 10.32 0.97
N ILE A 115 4.76 11.42 0.20
CA ILE A 115 5.57 11.41 -1.03
C ILE A 115 7.01 10.96 -0.73
N ASN A 116 7.63 11.52 0.32
CA ASN A 116 8.99 11.12 0.71
C ASN A 116 9.05 9.66 1.18
N LEU A 117 8.03 9.17 1.89
CA LEU A 117 7.93 7.76 2.28
C LEU A 117 7.98 6.85 1.04
N TYR A 118 7.22 7.17 -0.01
CA TYR A 118 7.18 6.38 -1.24
C TYR A 118 8.48 6.50 -2.04
N LEU A 119 9.03 7.71 -2.23
CA LEU A 119 10.32 7.91 -2.92
C LEU A 119 11.45 7.11 -2.25
N ASN A 120 11.52 7.13 -0.91
CA ASN A 120 12.51 6.38 -0.13
C ASN A 120 12.33 4.85 -0.21
N ASN A 121 11.19 4.37 -0.73
CA ASN A 121 10.92 2.96 -0.98
C ASN A 121 10.88 2.62 -2.48
N ASN A 122 11.62 3.38 -3.32
CA ASN A 122 11.80 3.16 -4.75
C ASN A 122 10.55 3.35 -5.63
N PHE A 123 9.52 4.01 -5.13
CA PHE A 123 8.45 4.48 -5.99
C PHE A 123 8.92 5.63 -6.87
N LYS A 124 8.44 5.67 -8.11
CA LYS A 124 8.70 6.72 -9.08
C LYS A 124 7.42 7.46 -9.41
N ILE A 125 7.52 8.77 -9.64
CA ILE A 125 6.40 9.57 -10.11
C ILE A 125 6.14 9.21 -11.57
N LEU A 126 4.89 8.79 -11.89
CA LEU A 126 4.44 8.54 -13.26
C LEU A 126 3.74 9.74 -13.88
N GLY A 127 3.06 10.53 -13.06
CA GLY A 127 2.26 11.65 -13.55
C GLY A 127 1.43 12.30 -12.46
N LYS A 128 0.48 13.12 -12.90
CA LYS A 128 -0.45 13.83 -12.03
C LYS A 128 -1.86 13.74 -12.56
N ARG A 129 -2.83 13.59 -11.66
CA ARG A 129 -4.26 13.75 -11.94
C ARG A 129 -4.71 15.08 -11.37
N LYS A 130 -5.05 16.01 -12.26
CA LYS A 130 -5.38 17.39 -11.86
C LYS A 130 -6.68 17.44 -11.06
N LYS A 131 -6.67 18.27 -10.01
CA LYS A 131 -7.85 18.60 -9.16
C LYS A 131 -8.57 17.38 -8.59
N TYR A 132 -7.82 16.32 -8.32
CA TYR A 132 -8.38 15.04 -7.84
C TYR A 132 -8.92 15.15 -6.41
N TYR A 133 -8.19 15.84 -5.53
CA TYR A 133 -8.60 16.04 -4.15
C TYR A 133 -9.47 17.28 -4.02
N ASN A 134 -10.77 17.08 -3.73
CA ASN A 134 -11.77 18.13 -3.51
C ASN A 134 -11.90 19.15 -4.67
N GLY A 135 -11.51 18.76 -5.88
CA GLY A 135 -11.51 19.64 -7.05
C GLY A 135 -10.46 20.77 -7.00
N VAL A 136 -9.52 20.73 -6.07
CA VAL A 136 -8.51 21.76 -5.81
C VAL A 136 -7.09 21.22 -6.01
N ASN A 137 -6.70 20.23 -5.23
CA ASN A 137 -5.32 19.72 -5.23
C ASN A 137 -5.14 18.56 -6.20
N ASP A 138 -3.95 18.49 -6.81
CA ASP A 138 -3.60 17.41 -7.70
C ASP A 138 -3.24 16.12 -6.92
N ALA A 139 -3.49 14.97 -7.54
CA ALA A 139 -2.90 13.72 -7.10
C ALA A 139 -1.61 13.45 -7.88
N ILE A 140 -0.55 13.12 -7.15
CA ILE A 140 0.66 12.55 -7.75
C ILE A 140 0.44 11.05 -7.87
N ILE A 141 0.58 10.52 -9.08
CA ILE A 141 0.53 9.09 -9.35
C ILE A 141 1.94 8.53 -9.21
N MET A 142 2.11 7.55 -8.32
CA MET A 142 3.40 6.92 -8.09
C MET A 142 3.31 5.41 -8.29
N THR A 143 4.40 4.82 -8.77
CA THR A 143 4.51 3.37 -8.99
C THR A 143 5.87 2.84 -8.59
N MET A 144 5.89 1.57 -8.22
CA MET A 144 7.10 0.77 -8.06
C MET A 144 6.92 -0.54 -8.82
N GLU A 145 7.84 -0.86 -9.73
CA GLU A 145 7.93 -2.18 -10.35
C GLU A 145 8.38 -3.21 -9.32
N VAL A 146 7.65 -4.30 -9.24
CA VAL A 146 7.95 -5.41 -8.35
C VAL A 146 8.58 -6.52 -9.17
N THR A 147 9.92 -6.62 -9.14
CA THR A 147 10.63 -7.69 -9.83
C THR A 147 10.28 -9.04 -9.21
N ASN A 148 9.60 -9.87 -9.98
CA ASN A 148 9.38 -11.25 -9.61
C ASN A 148 10.59 -12.07 -10.09
N GLU A 149 11.52 -12.36 -9.17
CA GLU A 149 12.71 -13.15 -9.48
C GLU A 149 12.39 -14.47 -10.20
N LYS A 150 11.26 -15.11 -9.84
CA LYS A 150 10.79 -16.33 -10.52
C LYS A 150 10.38 -16.09 -11.98
N LYS A 151 9.77 -14.96 -12.28
CA LYS A 151 9.39 -14.58 -13.66
C LYS A 151 10.64 -14.23 -14.46
N TRP A 152 11.59 -13.54 -13.81
CA TRP A 152 12.88 -13.19 -14.44
C TRP A 152 13.72 -14.42 -14.78
N ILE A 153 13.84 -15.38 -13.86
CA ILE A 153 14.50 -16.67 -14.08
C ILE A 153 13.83 -17.45 -15.22
N LYS A 154 12.49 -17.55 -15.25
CA LYS A 154 11.75 -18.20 -16.35
C LYS A 154 12.00 -17.52 -17.69
N LEU A 155 12.03 -16.19 -17.75
CA LEU A 155 12.32 -15.44 -18.98
C LEU A 155 13.76 -15.66 -19.45
N GLN A 156 14.74 -15.68 -18.55
CA GLN A 156 16.14 -15.98 -18.88
C GLN A 156 16.30 -17.40 -19.36
N THR A 157 15.64 -18.37 -18.73
CA THR A 157 15.66 -19.77 -19.16
C THR A 157 15.01 -19.95 -20.53
N ALA A 158 13.87 -19.30 -20.79
CA ALA A 158 13.21 -19.33 -22.08
C ALA A 158 14.06 -18.68 -23.19
N LYS A 159 14.74 -17.55 -22.92
CA LYS A 159 15.68 -16.92 -23.85
C LYS A 159 16.88 -17.83 -24.17
N LYS A 160 17.46 -18.49 -23.17
CA LYS A 160 18.53 -19.48 -23.37
C LYS A 160 18.08 -20.65 -24.28
N HIS A 161 16.88 -21.19 -24.05
CA HIS A 161 16.35 -22.27 -24.88
C HIS A 161 16.02 -21.82 -26.32
N MET A 162 15.60 -20.57 -26.52
CA MET A 162 15.40 -20.03 -27.87
C MET A 162 16.74 -19.86 -28.61
N GLN A 163 17.76 -19.32 -27.96
CA GLN A 163 19.08 -19.17 -28.57
C GLN A 163 19.74 -20.50 -28.93
N ALA A 164 19.52 -21.55 -28.11
CA ALA A 164 20.05 -22.89 -28.38
C ALA A 164 19.33 -23.63 -29.54
N ARG A 165 18.22 -23.12 -30.08
CA ARG A 165 17.51 -23.71 -31.23
C ARG A 165 17.91 -23.13 -32.59
N TYR A 166 18.74 -22.09 -32.60
CA TYR A 166 19.19 -21.41 -33.81
C TYR A 166 20.71 -21.52 -34.03
N VAL A 167 21.37 -22.43 -33.32
CA VAL A 167 22.75 -22.89 -33.53
C VAL A 167 22.72 -24.38 -33.87
#